data_6a2be4fdf676f44636e1f9c65f72c284
#
_entry.id   6a2be4fdf676f44636e1f9c65f72c284
#
_cell.length_a   1.000
_cell.length_b   1.000
_cell.length_c   1.000
_cell.angle_alpha   90.00
_cell.angle_beta   90.00
_cell.angle_gamma   90.00
#
_symmetry.space_group_name_H-M   'P 1'
#
loop_
_entity.id
_entity.type
_entity.pdbx_description
1 polymer ?
#
loop_
_entity_poly.entity_id
_entity_poly.type
_entity_poly.pdbx_seq_one_letter_code
_entity_poly.pdbx_strand_id
1 'polypeptide(L)'
;MFSVYQSILQIKYVIDAIDEIGGKYMDAVIEILKGLDYSPLYVSLKTGIVATIFSFFLGLFAARKVIKAGPKVKAIADGILTLPMVLPPTAAGFFLLLLFSRRRPLGILLYEEFGIKVVQTWAGCIIAATVIAFPLMYRNARAAFEQIDVNLIHAA
;
A
#
# COMPACT_ATOMS: atom_id res chain seq x y z
N MET A 1 -20.33 -33.28 52.53
CA MET A 1 -19.11 -32.46 52.71
C MET A 1 -17.91 -32.94 51.85
N PHE A 2 -17.66 -34.26 51.75
CA PHE A 2 -16.56 -34.85 50.99
C PHE A 2 -16.67 -34.62 49.46
N SER A 3 -17.89 -34.67 48.90
CA SER A 3 -18.14 -34.50 47.46
C SER A 3 -17.86 -33.09 46.96
N VAL A 4 -18.14 -32.06 47.75
CA VAL A 4 -17.92 -30.65 47.38
C VAL A 4 -16.43 -30.34 47.39
N TYR A 5 -15.64 -30.91 48.30
CA TYR A 5 -14.23 -30.74 48.39
C TYR A 5 -13.48 -31.36 47.17
N GLN A 6 -13.94 -32.53 46.72
CA GLN A 6 -13.42 -33.18 45.51
C GLN A 6 -13.71 -32.36 44.23
N SER A 7 -14.91 -31.74 44.13
CA SER A 7 -15.24 -30.87 43.01
C SER A 7 -14.39 -29.60 42.97
N ILE A 8 -14.10 -28.99 44.09
CA ILE A 8 -13.24 -27.81 44.19
C ILE A 8 -11.79 -28.15 43.80
N LEU A 9 -11.27 -29.30 44.22
CA LEU A 9 -9.95 -29.75 43.79
C LEU A 9 -9.84 -30.02 42.33
N GLN A 10 -10.89 -30.58 41.67
CA GLN A 10 -10.89 -30.79 40.24
C GLN A 10 -10.95 -29.47 39.47
N ILE A 11 -11.74 -28.51 39.93
CA ILE A 11 -11.81 -27.18 39.32
C ILE A 11 -10.44 -26.48 39.41
N LYS A 12 -9.81 -26.53 40.57
CA LYS A 12 -8.46 -25.96 40.75
C LYS A 12 -7.44 -26.60 39.82
N TYR A 13 -7.45 -27.91 39.69
CA TYR A 13 -6.54 -28.64 38.80
C TYR A 13 -6.75 -28.24 37.33
N VAL A 14 -8.03 -28.04 36.91
CA VAL A 14 -8.35 -27.60 35.56
C VAL A 14 -7.88 -26.16 35.31
N ILE A 15 -8.02 -25.28 36.31
CA ILE A 15 -7.56 -23.88 36.20
C ILE A 15 -6.03 -23.84 36.06
N ASP A 16 -5.32 -24.57 36.93
CA ASP A 16 -3.85 -24.64 36.92
C ASP A 16 -3.34 -25.21 35.57
N ALA A 17 -4.02 -26.23 35.02
CA ALA A 17 -3.71 -26.78 33.70
C ALA A 17 -3.95 -25.80 32.55
N ILE A 18 -5.00 -25.00 32.62
CA ILE A 18 -5.30 -23.95 31.60
C ILE A 18 -4.24 -22.86 31.64
N ASP A 19 -3.82 -22.44 32.84
CA ASP A 19 -2.79 -21.41 33.02
C ASP A 19 -1.41 -21.92 32.55
N GLU A 20 -1.05 -23.17 32.84
CA GLU A 20 0.18 -23.78 32.34
C GLU A 20 0.19 -23.91 30.80
N ILE A 21 -0.93 -24.36 30.23
CA ILE A 21 -1.09 -24.44 28.77
C ILE A 21 -1.02 -23.03 28.13
N GLY A 22 -1.71 -22.06 28.71
CA GLY A 22 -1.70 -20.66 28.26
C GLY A 22 -0.30 -20.06 28.30
N GLY A 23 0.44 -20.26 29.38
CA GLY A 23 1.84 -19.83 29.52
C GLY A 23 2.74 -20.44 28.43
N LYS A 24 2.65 -21.74 28.23
CA LYS A 24 3.46 -22.45 27.24
C LYS A 24 3.20 -22.00 25.82
N TYR A 25 1.93 -21.73 25.47
CA TYR A 25 1.62 -21.16 24.14
C TYR A 25 2.12 -19.73 23.99
N MET A 26 2.02 -18.93 25.05
CA MET A 26 2.50 -17.56 25.03
C MET A 26 4.03 -17.50 24.89
N ASP A 27 4.76 -18.33 25.61
CA ASP A 27 6.21 -18.42 25.52
C ASP A 27 6.65 -18.90 24.12
N ALA A 28 5.97 -19.89 23.54
CA ALA A 28 6.23 -20.35 22.18
C ALA A 28 5.97 -19.26 21.15
N VAL A 29 4.90 -18.48 21.27
CA VAL A 29 4.60 -17.35 20.41
C VAL A 29 5.66 -16.25 20.54
N ILE A 30 6.09 -15.94 21.75
CA ILE A 30 7.14 -14.95 22.01
C ILE A 30 8.48 -15.40 21.42
N GLU A 31 8.80 -16.68 21.51
CA GLU A 31 10.03 -17.24 20.94
C GLU A 31 10.00 -17.20 19.41
N ILE A 32 8.87 -17.57 18.80
CA ILE A 32 8.65 -17.43 17.36
C ILE A 32 8.78 -15.97 16.93
N LEU A 33 8.15 -15.04 17.64
CA LEU A 33 8.22 -13.60 17.33
C LEU A 33 9.64 -13.04 17.45
N LYS A 34 10.43 -13.50 18.41
CA LYS A 34 11.85 -13.11 18.59
C LYS A 34 12.74 -13.66 17.47
N GLY A 35 12.39 -14.83 16.92
CA GLY A 35 13.13 -15.45 15.81
C GLY A 35 12.73 -14.94 14.42
N LEU A 36 11.66 -14.12 14.31
CA LEU A 36 11.21 -13.56 13.04
C LEU A 36 12.18 -12.49 12.52
N ASP A 37 12.54 -12.63 11.25
CA ASP A 37 13.24 -11.56 10.54
C ASP A 37 12.25 -10.43 10.18
N TYR A 38 12.41 -9.29 10.82
CA TYR A 38 11.57 -8.10 10.59
C TYR A 38 11.99 -7.28 9.37
N SER A 39 13.06 -7.70 8.68
CA SER A 39 13.57 -7.02 7.49
C SER A 39 12.50 -6.83 6.40
N PRO A 40 11.67 -7.83 6.04
CA PRO A 40 10.60 -7.65 5.05
C PRO A 40 9.55 -6.62 5.47
N LEU A 41 9.21 -6.58 6.77
CA LEU A 41 8.26 -5.58 7.31
C LEU A 41 8.82 -4.16 7.16
N TYR A 42 10.08 -3.96 7.51
CA TYR A 42 10.75 -2.67 7.39
C TYR A 42 10.80 -2.21 5.92
N VAL A 43 11.18 -3.10 5.00
CA VAL A 43 11.22 -2.79 3.56
C VAL A 43 9.83 -2.45 3.02
N SER A 44 8.81 -3.20 3.41
CA SER A 44 7.42 -2.95 2.98
C SER A 44 6.91 -1.62 3.50
N LEU A 45 7.13 -1.32 4.79
CA LEU A 45 6.70 -0.06 5.40
C LEU A 45 7.40 1.14 4.76
N LYS A 46 8.70 1.06 4.58
CA LYS A 46 9.49 2.10 3.92
C LYS A 46 9.02 2.34 2.48
N THR A 47 8.79 1.27 1.71
CA THR A 47 8.28 1.35 0.35
C THR A 47 6.88 1.97 0.31
N GLY A 48 5.99 1.54 1.20
CA GLY A 48 4.64 2.05 1.31
C GLY A 48 4.59 3.55 1.63
N ILE A 49 5.39 4.01 2.59
CA ILE A 49 5.46 5.43 2.95
C ILE A 49 5.94 6.27 1.76
N VAL A 50 7.04 5.87 1.12
CA VAL A 50 7.60 6.61 -0.02
C VAL A 50 6.62 6.61 -1.19
N ALA A 51 6.02 5.48 -1.54
CA ALA A 51 5.04 5.38 -2.62
C ALA A 51 3.79 6.22 -2.32
N THR A 52 3.34 6.28 -1.07
CA THR A 52 2.19 7.10 -0.66
C THR A 52 2.49 8.59 -0.85
N ILE A 53 3.67 9.05 -0.47
CA ILE A 53 4.08 10.44 -0.66
C ILE A 53 4.08 10.80 -2.15
N PHE A 54 4.71 9.98 -2.99
CA PHE A 54 4.72 10.21 -4.43
C PHE A 54 3.32 10.18 -5.05
N SER A 55 2.51 9.17 -4.70
CA SER A 55 1.13 9.05 -5.19
C SER A 55 0.27 10.23 -4.77
N PHE A 56 0.44 10.72 -3.53
CA PHE A 56 -0.27 11.88 -3.01
C PHE A 56 0.03 13.14 -3.83
N PHE A 57 1.29 13.51 -3.97
CA PHE A 57 1.66 14.73 -4.69
C PHE A 57 1.34 14.65 -6.18
N LEU A 58 1.62 13.52 -6.82
CA LEU A 58 1.30 13.31 -8.23
C LEU A 58 -0.22 13.33 -8.48
N GLY A 59 -1.00 12.67 -7.62
CA GLY A 59 -2.45 12.63 -7.71
C GLY A 59 -3.08 14.02 -7.52
N LEU A 60 -2.62 14.75 -6.52
CA LEU A 60 -3.08 16.12 -6.26
C LEU A 60 -2.75 17.06 -7.42
N PHE A 61 -1.52 16.99 -7.93
CA PHE A 61 -1.08 17.80 -9.07
C PHE A 61 -1.87 17.48 -10.35
N ALA A 62 -2.04 16.20 -10.65
CA ALA A 62 -2.82 15.74 -11.80
C ALA A 62 -4.29 16.18 -11.71
N ALA A 63 -4.92 15.99 -10.53
CA ALA A 63 -6.30 16.41 -10.29
C ALA A 63 -6.48 17.91 -10.50
N ARG A 64 -5.57 18.73 -9.95
CA ARG A 64 -5.61 20.20 -10.10
C ARG A 64 -5.44 20.65 -11.54
N LYS A 65 -4.61 19.96 -12.32
CA LYS A 65 -4.41 20.26 -13.75
C LYS A 65 -5.64 19.87 -14.58
N VAL A 66 -6.18 18.69 -14.34
CA VAL A 66 -7.32 18.15 -15.11
C VAL A 66 -8.60 18.94 -14.84
N ILE A 67 -8.85 19.42 -13.64
CA ILE A 67 -10.03 20.25 -13.32
C ILE A 67 -10.05 21.55 -14.13
N LYS A 68 -8.88 22.14 -14.36
CA LYS A 68 -8.74 23.37 -15.17
C LYS A 68 -8.81 23.14 -16.67
N ALA A 69 -8.79 21.89 -17.12
CA ALA A 69 -8.81 21.54 -18.52
C ALA A 69 -10.24 21.55 -19.09
N GLY A 70 -10.34 21.73 -20.41
CA GLY A 70 -11.62 21.67 -21.11
C GLY A 70 -12.27 20.27 -21.05
N PRO A 71 -13.59 20.16 -21.29
CA PRO A 71 -14.35 18.92 -21.05
C PRO A 71 -13.84 17.72 -21.84
N LYS A 72 -13.37 17.91 -23.05
CA LYS A 72 -12.80 16.83 -23.87
C LYS A 72 -11.46 16.32 -23.31
N VAL A 73 -10.57 17.23 -22.91
CA VAL A 73 -9.27 16.88 -22.33
C VAL A 73 -9.48 16.21 -20.97
N LYS A 74 -10.44 16.68 -20.18
CA LYS A 74 -10.82 16.10 -18.91
C LYS A 74 -11.23 14.63 -19.08
N ALA A 75 -12.13 14.32 -20.02
CA ALA A 75 -12.60 12.96 -20.26
C ALA A 75 -11.46 12.01 -20.70
N ILE A 76 -10.57 12.47 -21.58
CA ILE A 76 -9.43 11.67 -22.06
C ILE A 76 -8.42 11.44 -20.93
N ALA A 77 -8.09 12.50 -20.20
CA ALA A 77 -7.17 12.41 -19.07
C ALA A 77 -7.68 11.45 -17.99
N ASP A 78 -8.96 11.51 -17.65
CA ASP A 78 -9.59 10.59 -16.71
C ASP A 78 -9.47 9.14 -17.17
N GLY A 79 -9.75 8.86 -18.43
CA GLY A 79 -9.61 7.52 -19.00
C GLY A 79 -8.18 7.00 -18.87
N ILE A 80 -7.18 7.79 -19.29
CA ILE A 80 -5.76 7.38 -19.25
C ILE A 80 -5.24 7.24 -17.82
N LEU A 81 -5.52 8.21 -16.95
CA LEU A 81 -5.00 8.22 -15.58
C LEU A 81 -5.63 7.13 -14.70
N THR A 82 -6.82 6.65 -15.05
CA THR A 82 -7.48 5.56 -14.31
C THR A 82 -7.22 4.18 -14.91
N LEU A 83 -6.58 4.07 -16.06
CA LEU A 83 -6.22 2.80 -16.72
C LEU A 83 -5.54 1.78 -15.77
N PRO A 84 -4.53 2.16 -14.95
CA PRO A 84 -3.87 1.20 -14.07
C PRO A 84 -4.82 0.55 -13.05
N MET A 85 -5.93 1.21 -12.70
CA MET A 85 -6.92 0.68 -11.75
C MET A 85 -7.85 -0.35 -12.40
N VAL A 86 -8.08 -0.26 -13.71
CA VAL A 86 -8.96 -1.18 -14.45
C VAL A 86 -8.23 -2.47 -14.80
N LEU A 87 -6.91 -2.40 -14.96
CA LEU A 87 -6.08 -3.56 -15.27
C LEU A 87 -5.94 -4.48 -14.05
N PRO A 88 -6.01 -5.81 -14.23
CA PRO A 88 -5.61 -6.74 -13.17
C PRO A 88 -4.20 -6.40 -12.67
N PRO A 89 -3.92 -6.49 -11.35
CA PRO A 89 -2.61 -6.13 -10.79
C PRO A 89 -1.43 -6.86 -11.44
N THR A 90 -1.64 -8.11 -11.84
CA THR A 90 -0.66 -8.91 -12.58
C THR A 90 -0.34 -8.33 -13.96
N ALA A 91 -1.37 -7.89 -14.69
CA ALA A 91 -1.20 -7.25 -16.00
C ALA A 91 -0.49 -5.90 -15.86
N ALA A 92 -0.90 -5.08 -14.89
CA ALA A 92 -0.24 -3.81 -14.61
C ALA A 92 1.25 -4.00 -14.26
N GLY A 93 1.58 -4.98 -13.41
CA GLY A 93 2.95 -5.35 -13.08
C GLY A 93 3.75 -5.81 -14.30
N PHE A 94 3.15 -6.62 -15.17
CA PHE A 94 3.79 -7.07 -16.42
C PHE A 94 4.05 -5.90 -17.38
N PHE A 95 3.10 -4.99 -17.54
CA PHE A 95 3.30 -3.77 -18.35
C PHE A 95 4.42 -2.89 -17.81
N LEU A 96 4.49 -2.68 -16.51
CA LEU A 96 5.59 -1.94 -15.88
C LEU A 96 6.93 -2.64 -16.11
N LEU A 97 6.96 -3.96 -15.99
CA LEU A 97 8.16 -4.75 -16.24
C LEU A 97 8.63 -4.63 -17.70
N LEU A 98 7.71 -4.67 -18.67
CA LEU A 98 8.02 -4.44 -20.08
C LEU A 98 8.52 -3.01 -20.31
N LEU A 99 7.87 -2.01 -19.70
CA LEU A 99 8.19 -0.60 -19.90
C LEU A 99 9.59 -0.25 -19.39
N PHE A 100 9.96 -0.75 -18.20
CA PHE A 100 11.22 -0.47 -17.52
C PHE A 100 12.30 -1.53 -17.77
N SER A 101 12.02 -2.52 -18.64
CA SER A 101 13.01 -3.51 -19.04
C SER A 101 14.23 -2.86 -19.70
N ARG A 102 15.43 -3.34 -19.40
CA ARG A 102 16.70 -2.89 -20.01
C ARG A 102 16.76 -3.05 -21.54
N ARG A 103 15.80 -3.78 -22.14
CA ARG A 103 15.70 -3.98 -23.60
C ARG A 103 14.74 -2.98 -24.25
N ARG A 104 14.14 -2.08 -23.48
CA ARG A 104 13.17 -1.09 -23.97
C ARG A 104 13.72 0.33 -23.80
N PRO A 105 13.29 1.29 -24.66
CA PRO A 105 13.84 2.64 -24.69
C PRO A 105 13.87 3.35 -23.32
N LEU A 106 12.76 3.24 -22.55
CA LEU A 106 12.68 3.85 -21.23
C LEU A 106 13.62 3.21 -20.21
N GLY A 107 13.77 1.89 -20.23
CA GLY A 107 14.68 1.21 -19.33
C GLY A 107 16.16 1.48 -19.67
N ILE A 108 16.49 1.61 -20.97
CA ILE A 108 17.81 1.99 -21.45
C ILE A 108 18.13 3.42 -21.00
N LEU A 109 17.24 4.36 -21.27
CA LEU A 109 17.40 5.77 -20.91
C LEU A 109 17.61 5.97 -19.40
N LEU A 110 16.81 5.30 -18.56
CA LEU A 110 16.96 5.37 -17.10
C LEU A 110 18.30 4.77 -16.61
N TYR A 111 18.77 3.74 -17.30
CA TYR A 111 20.04 3.10 -16.94
C TYR A 111 21.25 3.89 -17.43
N GLU A 112 21.23 4.41 -18.66
CA GLU A 112 22.35 5.13 -19.25
C GLU A 112 22.50 6.56 -18.71
N GLU A 113 21.38 7.28 -18.55
CA GLU A 113 21.40 8.68 -18.08
C GLU A 113 21.47 8.80 -16.56
N PHE A 114 20.76 7.93 -15.83
CA PHE A 114 20.62 8.04 -14.37
C PHE A 114 21.26 6.90 -13.60
N GLY A 115 21.80 5.87 -14.26
CA GLY A 115 22.37 4.70 -13.60
C GLY A 115 21.36 3.87 -12.80
N ILE A 116 20.07 4.13 -12.95
CA ILE A 116 19.01 3.55 -12.14
C ILE A 116 18.52 2.23 -12.74
N LYS A 117 18.73 1.15 -12.02
CA LYS A 117 18.08 -0.15 -12.30
C LYS A 117 16.71 -0.13 -11.67
N VAL A 118 15.64 -0.22 -12.48
CA VAL A 118 14.26 -0.25 -11.96
C VAL A 118 13.80 -1.68 -11.69
N VAL A 119 14.05 -2.59 -12.61
CA VAL A 119 13.60 -3.98 -12.51
C VAL A 119 14.32 -4.73 -11.39
N GLN A 120 13.58 -5.41 -10.52
CA GLN A 120 14.07 -6.18 -9.38
C GLN A 120 14.86 -5.35 -8.35
N THR A 121 14.50 -4.09 -8.17
CA THR A 121 15.09 -3.21 -7.17
C THR A 121 14.05 -2.56 -6.28
N TRP A 122 14.48 -2.03 -5.16
CA TRP A 122 13.61 -1.25 -4.27
C TRP A 122 12.96 -0.05 -4.97
N ALA A 123 13.70 0.63 -5.86
CA ALA A 123 13.16 1.71 -6.69
C ALA A 123 12.00 1.22 -7.59
N GLY A 124 12.12 0.03 -8.17
CA GLY A 124 11.05 -0.60 -8.94
C GLY A 124 9.80 -0.87 -8.11
N CYS A 125 9.98 -1.30 -6.86
CA CYS A 125 8.84 -1.50 -5.94
C CYS A 125 8.12 -0.18 -5.65
N ILE A 126 8.86 0.91 -5.43
CA ILE A 126 8.26 2.25 -5.20
C ILE A 126 7.47 2.71 -6.43
N ILE A 127 8.06 2.58 -7.62
CA ILE A 127 7.41 2.98 -8.87
C ILE A 127 6.13 2.17 -9.08
N ALA A 128 6.19 0.86 -8.93
CA ALA A 128 5.03 -0.02 -9.09
C ALA A 128 3.93 0.32 -8.08
N ALA A 129 4.26 0.46 -6.81
CA ALA A 129 3.32 0.84 -5.76
C ALA A 129 2.69 2.23 -6.01
N THR A 130 3.50 3.19 -6.46
CA THR A 130 3.03 4.54 -6.81
C THR A 130 2.05 4.50 -7.98
N VAL A 131 2.37 3.79 -9.07
CA VAL A 131 1.51 3.69 -10.26
C VAL A 131 0.17 3.03 -9.93
N ILE A 132 0.16 2.02 -9.07
CA ILE A 132 -1.08 1.33 -8.66
C ILE A 132 -1.91 2.21 -7.71
N ALA A 133 -1.29 2.94 -6.79
CA ALA A 133 -1.98 3.80 -5.83
C ALA A 133 -2.43 5.15 -6.42
N PHE A 134 -1.73 5.63 -7.45
CA PHE A 134 -1.94 6.93 -8.07
C PHE A 134 -3.39 7.16 -8.56
N PRO A 135 -4.06 6.25 -9.29
CA PRO A 135 -5.42 6.48 -9.78
C PRO A 135 -6.42 6.72 -8.65
N LEU A 136 -6.28 6.00 -7.54
CA LEU A 136 -7.15 6.16 -6.38
C LEU A 136 -6.98 7.54 -5.75
N MET A 137 -5.73 7.97 -5.58
CA MET A 137 -5.42 9.30 -5.05
C MET A 137 -5.90 10.41 -5.97
N TYR A 138 -5.68 10.27 -7.27
CA TYR A 138 -6.15 11.20 -8.29
C TYR A 138 -7.68 11.39 -8.24
N ARG A 139 -8.45 10.28 -8.20
CA ARG A 139 -9.92 10.33 -8.14
C ARG A 139 -10.42 10.98 -6.87
N ASN A 140 -9.83 10.65 -5.71
CA ASN A 140 -10.20 11.24 -4.44
C ASN A 140 -9.88 12.75 -4.40
N ALA A 141 -8.69 13.13 -4.84
CA ALA A 141 -8.30 14.53 -4.92
C ALA A 141 -9.22 15.33 -5.86
N ARG A 142 -9.57 14.75 -7.00
CA ARG A 142 -10.48 15.37 -7.95
C ARG A 142 -11.87 15.54 -7.39
N ALA A 143 -12.44 14.51 -6.77
CA ALA A 143 -13.75 14.57 -6.12
C ALA A 143 -13.78 15.65 -5.02
N ALA A 144 -12.72 15.74 -4.22
CA ALA A 144 -12.60 16.78 -3.20
C ALA A 144 -12.58 18.18 -3.80
N PHE A 145 -11.83 18.41 -4.89
CA PHE A 145 -11.81 19.70 -5.56
C PHE A 145 -13.14 20.07 -6.24
N GLU A 146 -13.88 19.09 -6.75
CA GLU A 146 -15.20 19.33 -7.40
C GLU A 146 -16.30 19.62 -6.36
N GLN A 147 -16.14 19.20 -5.13
CA GLN A 147 -17.08 19.47 -4.03
C GLN A 147 -16.89 20.84 -3.38
N ILE A 148 -15.78 21.54 -3.66
CA ILE A 148 -15.59 22.92 -3.18
C ILE A 148 -16.53 23.81 -3.94
N ASP A 149 -17.57 24.27 -3.26
CA ASP A 149 -18.59 25.17 -3.83
C ASP A 149 -17.94 26.52 -4.20
N VAL A 150 -18.26 26.99 -5.42
CA VAL A 150 -17.76 28.26 -5.96
C VAL A 150 -18.09 29.43 -5.03
N ASN A 151 -19.19 29.32 -4.28
CA ASN A 151 -19.62 30.32 -3.30
C ASN A 151 -18.67 30.48 -2.11
N LEU A 152 -17.94 29.40 -1.72
CA LEU A 152 -16.93 29.44 -0.69
C LEU A 152 -15.65 30.17 -1.12
N ILE A 153 -15.34 30.15 -2.42
CA ILE A 153 -14.19 30.84 -3.00
C ILE A 153 -14.43 32.37 -3.06
N HIS A 154 -15.69 32.78 -3.20
CA HIS A 154 -16.06 34.20 -3.22
C HIS A 154 -16.26 34.81 -1.82
N ALA A 155 -16.31 33.96 -0.77
CA ALA A 155 -16.48 34.39 0.62
C ALA A 155 -15.17 34.57 1.39
N ALA A 156 -14.02 34.20 0.78
CA ALA A 156 -12.67 34.32 1.33
C ALA A 156 -11.91 35.46 0.67
#